data_e6ea635c32c997496da00d8e74e73a08
#
_entry.id   e6ea635c32c997496da00d8e74e73a08
#
_cell.length_a   1.000
_cell.length_b   1.000
_cell.length_c   1.000
_cell.angle_alpha   90.00
_cell.angle_beta   90.00
_cell.angle_gamma   90.00
#
_symmetry.space_group_name_H-M   'P 1'
#
loop_
_entity.id
_entity.type
_entity.pdbx_description
1 polymer ?
#
loop_
_entity_poly.entity_id
_entity_poly.type
_entity_poly.pdbx_seq_one_letter_code
_entity_poly.pdbx_strand_id
1 'polypeptide(L)'
;MATEAAADDASDAPEAYEALLDRVRRWNTVGSAAGVLGWDQQVMMPEGGTPARSKELSTLSSIQHDMITDDETGELLADLDEAELTDEQSAVVREVRREYERADAVPVELVEEISETGSEALQAWEEAKAEDDFDTFAPYLEKHVELKREYAEHIDPDRDPYEVLFEEYEPCLSIDRAEAILEELRETLVPMIDAIRESDADLAVDTFEGTFPEEDQEELAREALELVGYDFDRGRLDVSSHPFTAGNQFDCRVTTRFDESDPLGAIGSTIHEYGHAQYNLGLPQEEWGTPLGESRDLSVHESQSRLWENHVGRSRPFWELFLPRFKEQFPQTEDATVEDAYEAFNQVYEDNFIRVEADELTYHLHIIVRFEIERDLIRGDLAVEDVPEVW
;
A
#
# COMPACT_ATOMS: atom_id res chain seq x y z
N MET A 1 20.86 -31.13 10.79
CA MET A 1 20.67 -31.08 12.25
C MET A 1 20.19 -29.66 12.53
N ALA A 2 18.90 -29.46 12.36
CA ALA A 2 18.23 -28.24 12.78
C ALA A 2 17.98 -28.32 14.26
N THR A 3 18.35 -27.32 14.99
CA THR A 3 18.25 -27.15 16.41
C THR A 3 16.79 -27.18 16.85
N GLU A 4 16.40 -28.23 17.49
CA GLU A 4 15.34 -28.29 18.49
C GLU A 4 15.77 -27.40 19.68
N ALA A 5 15.36 -26.16 19.69
CA ALA A 5 15.47 -25.27 20.83
C ALA A 5 14.57 -24.05 20.62
N ALA A 6 13.27 -24.20 20.78
CA ALA A 6 12.33 -23.16 21.16
C ALA A 6 10.91 -23.75 21.35
N ALA A 7 10.81 -24.66 22.30
CA ALA A 7 9.53 -25.14 22.80
C ALA A 7 9.68 -25.44 24.28
N ASP A 8 9.92 -24.41 25.08
CA ASP A 8 9.74 -24.47 26.54
C ASP A 8 10.00 -23.09 27.15
N ASP A 9 9.18 -22.10 26.78
CA ASP A 9 8.98 -20.91 27.60
C ASP A 9 7.59 -20.29 27.28
N ALA A 10 6.54 -21.09 27.36
CA ALA A 10 5.22 -20.61 27.69
C ALA A 10 5.24 -20.22 29.16
N SER A 11 5.98 -19.15 29.50
CA SER A 11 5.88 -18.52 30.80
C SER A 11 4.43 -18.00 30.91
N ASP A 12 3.80 -18.22 32.07
CA ASP A 12 2.46 -17.75 32.43
C ASP A 12 2.28 -16.30 32.00
N ALA A 13 1.72 -16.09 30.79
CA ALA A 13 1.36 -14.76 30.34
C ALA A 13 0.33 -14.20 31.32
N PRO A 14 0.42 -12.91 31.69
CA PRO A 14 -0.58 -12.32 32.57
C PRO A 14 -1.99 -12.54 32.03
N GLU A 15 -2.95 -12.85 32.91
CA GLU A 15 -4.35 -13.06 32.50
C GLU A 15 -4.89 -11.85 31.71
N ALA A 16 -4.47 -10.64 32.07
CA ALA A 16 -4.81 -9.40 31.34
C ALA A 16 -4.25 -9.38 29.91
N TYR A 17 -3.06 -9.95 29.66
CA TYR A 17 -2.50 -10.02 28.32
C TYR A 17 -3.29 -10.96 27.41
N GLU A 18 -3.64 -12.15 27.89
CA GLU A 18 -4.46 -13.08 27.10
C GLU A 18 -5.89 -12.50 26.83
N ALA A 19 -6.47 -11.83 27.81
CA ALA A 19 -7.76 -11.16 27.64
C ALA A 19 -7.67 -10.03 26.59
N LEU A 20 -6.57 -9.24 26.61
CA LEU A 20 -6.31 -8.21 25.60
C LEU A 20 -6.17 -8.82 24.20
N LEU A 21 -5.37 -9.90 24.04
CA LEU A 21 -5.21 -10.57 22.75
C LEU A 21 -6.52 -11.14 22.21
N ASP A 22 -7.40 -11.67 23.07
CA ASP A 22 -8.70 -12.16 22.63
C ASP A 22 -9.58 -11.02 22.08
N ARG A 23 -9.48 -9.81 22.65
CA ARG A 23 -10.17 -8.62 22.13
C ARG A 23 -9.57 -8.18 20.79
N VAL A 24 -8.24 -8.10 20.72
CA VAL A 24 -7.49 -7.75 19.49
C VAL A 24 -7.88 -8.67 18.34
N ARG A 25 -7.84 -9.98 18.53
CA ARG A 25 -8.25 -10.97 17.52
C ARG A 25 -9.69 -10.78 17.05
N ARG A 26 -10.59 -10.34 17.94
CA ARG A 26 -12.00 -10.12 17.57
C ARG A 26 -12.17 -8.89 16.68
N TRP A 27 -11.57 -7.74 17.03
CA TRP A 27 -11.72 -6.55 16.17
C TRP A 27 -10.96 -6.71 14.84
N ASN A 28 -9.82 -7.39 14.83
CA ASN A 28 -9.10 -7.72 13.59
C ASN A 28 -9.87 -8.72 12.72
N THR A 29 -10.65 -9.63 13.32
CA THR A 29 -11.59 -10.46 12.55
C THR A 29 -12.69 -9.62 11.88
N VAL A 30 -13.21 -8.60 12.55
CA VAL A 30 -14.19 -7.67 11.96
C VAL A 30 -13.56 -6.86 10.82
N GLY A 31 -12.34 -6.34 11.02
CA GLY A 31 -11.57 -5.64 9.99
C GLY A 31 -11.26 -6.52 8.77
N SER A 32 -10.87 -7.78 9.00
CA SER A 32 -10.63 -8.75 7.92
C SER A 32 -11.91 -9.03 7.10
N ALA A 33 -13.07 -9.13 7.75
CA ALA A 33 -14.34 -9.27 7.04
C ALA A 33 -14.67 -8.03 6.19
N ALA A 34 -14.43 -6.82 6.73
CA ALA A 34 -14.55 -5.57 5.97
C ALA A 34 -13.59 -5.53 4.78
N GLY A 35 -12.35 -6.01 4.94
CA GLY A 35 -11.37 -6.12 3.86
C GLY A 35 -11.84 -7.00 2.70
N VAL A 36 -12.45 -8.15 2.99
CA VAL A 36 -13.05 -9.02 1.96
C VAL A 36 -14.20 -8.32 1.24
N LEU A 37 -15.03 -7.56 1.94
CA LEU A 37 -16.10 -6.77 1.33
C LEU A 37 -15.55 -5.63 0.46
N GLY A 38 -14.45 -5.00 0.88
CA GLY A 38 -13.74 -3.99 0.09
C GLY A 38 -13.16 -4.57 -1.20
N TRP A 39 -12.53 -5.74 -1.11
CA TRP A 39 -12.06 -6.47 -2.29
C TRP A 39 -13.22 -6.80 -3.24
N ASP A 40 -14.31 -7.41 -2.72
CA ASP A 40 -15.48 -7.75 -3.52
C ASP A 40 -16.10 -6.52 -4.20
N GLN A 41 -16.09 -5.37 -3.55
CA GLN A 41 -16.59 -4.12 -4.12
C GLN A 41 -15.84 -3.70 -5.38
N GLN A 42 -14.54 -3.89 -5.41
CA GLN A 42 -13.69 -3.48 -6.53
C GLN A 42 -13.62 -4.52 -7.65
N VAL A 43 -13.89 -5.80 -7.35
CA VAL A 43 -13.63 -6.92 -8.27
C VAL A 43 -14.91 -7.58 -8.76
N MET A 44 -15.89 -7.84 -7.89
CA MET A 44 -17.04 -8.70 -8.20
C MET A 44 -18.40 -8.01 -8.06
N MET A 45 -18.50 -6.99 -7.22
CA MET A 45 -19.77 -6.37 -6.88
C MET A 45 -20.37 -5.66 -8.11
N PRO A 46 -21.63 -5.89 -8.48
CA PRO A 46 -22.29 -5.08 -9.49
C PRO A 46 -22.47 -3.63 -9.03
N GLU A 47 -22.38 -2.65 -9.94
CA GLU A 47 -22.47 -1.20 -9.67
C GLU A 47 -23.68 -0.82 -8.78
N GLY A 48 -24.82 -1.46 -8.97
CA GLY A 48 -26.03 -1.26 -8.16
C GLY A 48 -25.91 -1.69 -6.69
N GLY A 49 -24.84 -2.39 -6.31
CA GLY A 49 -24.55 -2.85 -4.94
C GLY A 49 -24.05 -1.76 -3.99
N THR A 50 -23.47 -0.70 -4.52
CA THR A 50 -22.79 0.37 -3.77
C THR A 50 -23.56 0.92 -2.57
N PRO A 51 -24.90 1.22 -2.65
CA PRO A 51 -25.63 1.76 -1.50
C PRO A 51 -25.76 0.80 -0.31
N ALA A 52 -25.76 -0.52 -0.57
CA ALA A 52 -25.77 -1.52 0.49
C ALA A 52 -24.36 -1.73 1.07
N ARG A 53 -23.35 -1.84 0.20
CA ARG A 53 -21.96 -2.07 0.57
C ARG A 53 -21.41 -0.93 1.43
N SER A 54 -21.69 0.32 1.11
CA SER A 54 -21.28 1.45 1.93
C SER A 54 -21.81 1.35 3.36
N LYS A 55 -23.05 0.92 3.53
CA LYS A 55 -23.64 0.70 4.87
C LYS A 55 -23.05 -0.49 5.61
N GLU A 56 -22.75 -1.57 4.89
CA GLU A 56 -22.10 -2.76 5.46
C GLU A 56 -20.71 -2.42 5.98
N LEU A 57 -19.89 -1.74 5.16
CA LEU A 57 -18.55 -1.31 5.54
C LEU A 57 -18.57 -0.30 6.69
N SER A 58 -19.43 0.73 6.62
CA SER A 58 -19.57 1.71 7.70
C SER A 58 -20.01 1.06 9.02
N THR A 59 -20.93 0.09 8.98
CA THR A 59 -21.36 -0.64 10.17
C THR A 59 -20.23 -1.47 10.77
N LEU A 60 -19.45 -2.17 9.95
CA LEU A 60 -18.29 -2.96 10.42
C LEU A 60 -17.21 -2.06 11.00
N SER A 61 -16.94 -0.91 10.38
CA SER A 61 -15.99 0.09 10.89
C SER A 61 -16.43 0.65 12.26
N SER A 62 -17.71 0.98 12.43
CA SER A 62 -18.26 1.41 13.73
C SER A 62 -18.14 0.33 14.80
N ILE A 63 -18.47 -0.93 14.47
CA ILE A 63 -18.31 -2.05 15.39
C ILE A 63 -16.86 -2.25 15.80
N GLN A 64 -15.94 -2.17 14.85
CA GLN A 64 -14.50 -2.29 15.12
C GLN A 64 -14.02 -1.16 16.03
N HIS A 65 -14.39 0.07 15.73
CA HIS A 65 -14.05 1.24 16.53
C HIS A 65 -14.58 1.11 17.98
N ASP A 66 -15.87 0.75 18.15
CA ASP A 66 -16.47 0.52 19.47
C ASP A 66 -15.73 -0.58 20.26
N MET A 67 -15.21 -1.60 19.57
CA MET A 67 -14.45 -2.67 20.22
C MET A 67 -13.05 -2.23 20.64
N ILE A 68 -12.39 -1.37 19.86
CA ILE A 68 -11.07 -0.81 20.16
C ILE A 68 -11.19 0.15 21.36
N THR A 69 -12.15 1.08 21.34
CA THR A 69 -12.31 2.17 22.32
C THR A 69 -13.11 1.78 23.56
N ASP A 70 -13.49 0.51 23.69
CA ASP A 70 -14.22 -0.01 24.84
C ASP A 70 -13.44 0.17 26.16
N ASP A 71 -14.12 0.58 27.23
CA ASP A 71 -13.53 0.84 28.55
C ASP A 71 -12.70 -0.34 29.06
N GLU A 72 -13.11 -1.58 28.78
CA GLU A 72 -12.40 -2.80 29.18
C GLU A 72 -11.03 -2.91 28.47
N THR A 73 -10.91 -2.44 27.23
CA THR A 73 -9.60 -2.38 26.55
C THR A 73 -8.64 -1.44 27.26
N GLY A 74 -9.11 -0.26 27.64
CA GLY A 74 -8.34 0.71 28.42
C GLY A 74 -7.93 0.16 29.81
N GLU A 75 -8.82 -0.53 30.52
CA GLU A 75 -8.55 -1.16 31.81
C GLU A 75 -7.48 -2.26 31.68
N LEU A 76 -7.57 -3.14 30.67
CA LEU A 76 -6.58 -4.19 30.43
C LEU A 76 -5.20 -3.59 30.09
N LEU A 77 -5.15 -2.54 29.27
CA LEU A 77 -3.89 -1.85 28.96
C LEU A 77 -3.26 -1.21 30.22
N ALA A 78 -4.06 -0.64 31.14
CA ALA A 78 -3.58 -0.08 32.39
C ALA A 78 -3.05 -1.16 33.36
N ASP A 79 -3.71 -2.31 33.43
CA ASP A 79 -3.26 -3.44 34.25
C ASP A 79 -1.90 -4.01 33.77
N LEU A 80 -1.61 -3.88 32.47
CA LEU A 80 -0.35 -4.35 31.87
C LEU A 80 0.82 -3.38 32.05
N ASP A 81 0.61 -2.14 32.50
CA ASP A 81 1.69 -1.18 32.79
C ASP A 81 2.63 -1.64 33.91
N GLU A 82 2.12 -2.39 34.88
CA GLU A 82 2.87 -2.90 36.02
C GLU A 82 3.21 -4.40 35.89
N ALA A 83 2.82 -5.05 34.77
CA ALA A 83 3.04 -6.47 34.57
C ALA A 83 4.47 -6.78 34.12
N GLU A 84 5.00 -7.95 34.52
CA GLU A 84 6.24 -8.48 33.97
C GLU A 84 5.94 -9.12 32.61
N LEU A 85 6.34 -8.46 31.51
CA LEU A 85 6.13 -8.89 30.14
C LEU A 85 7.45 -9.29 29.49
N THR A 86 7.41 -10.23 28.56
CA THR A 86 8.53 -10.49 27.64
C THR A 86 8.70 -9.32 26.67
N ASP A 87 9.83 -9.27 25.96
CA ASP A 87 10.07 -8.25 24.93
C ASP A 87 8.99 -8.28 23.83
N GLU A 88 8.55 -9.47 23.43
CA GLU A 88 7.51 -9.70 22.43
C GLU A 88 6.13 -9.23 22.94
N GLN A 89 5.74 -9.62 24.14
CA GLN A 89 4.49 -9.18 24.77
C GLN A 89 4.47 -7.66 24.94
N SER A 90 5.61 -7.05 25.34
CA SER A 90 5.75 -5.61 25.47
C SER A 90 5.58 -4.91 24.12
N ALA A 91 6.08 -5.50 23.03
CA ALA A 91 5.90 -4.98 21.69
C ALA A 91 4.43 -5.02 21.26
N VAL A 92 3.75 -6.12 21.49
CA VAL A 92 2.31 -6.26 21.22
C VAL A 92 1.48 -5.23 22.00
N VAL A 93 1.70 -5.13 23.30
CA VAL A 93 0.99 -4.15 24.16
C VAL A 93 1.24 -2.72 23.70
N ARG A 94 2.46 -2.39 23.29
CA ARG A 94 2.79 -1.06 22.74
C ARG A 94 1.97 -0.75 21.47
N GLU A 95 1.87 -1.69 20.52
CA GLU A 95 1.12 -1.47 19.28
C GLU A 95 -0.38 -1.37 19.55
N VAL A 96 -0.93 -2.24 20.39
CA VAL A 96 -2.36 -2.18 20.78
C VAL A 96 -2.68 -0.88 21.50
N ARG A 97 -1.80 -0.44 22.40
CA ARG A 97 -1.95 0.85 23.09
C ARG A 97 -1.95 2.03 22.11
N ARG A 98 -1.04 2.04 21.16
CA ARG A 98 -0.98 3.08 20.13
C ARG A 98 -2.29 3.15 19.33
N GLU A 99 -2.83 2.01 18.94
CA GLU A 99 -4.11 1.93 18.22
C GLU A 99 -5.27 2.44 19.10
N TYR A 100 -5.34 1.98 20.34
CA TYR A 100 -6.36 2.41 21.31
C TYR A 100 -6.30 3.92 21.57
N GLU A 101 -5.13 4.46 21.92
CA GLU A 101 -4.96 5.87 22.27
C GLU A 101 -5.29 6.80 21.09
N ARG A 102 -4.94 6.42 19.86
CA ARG A 102 -5.30 7.18 18.67
C ARG A 102 -6.80 7.14 18.39
N ALA A 103 -7.43 5.98 18.52
CA ALA A 103 -8.86 5.84 18.29
C ALA A 103 -9.69 6.57 19.36
N ASP A 104 -9.28 6.51 20.63
CA ASP A 104 -9.98 7.13 21.77
C ASP A 104 -9.82 8.67 21.79
N ALA A 105 -8.71 9.19 21.23
CA ALA A 105 -8.43 10.63 21.21
C ALA A 105 -9.33 11.41 20.23
N VAL A 106 -9.83 10.77 19.18
CA VAL A 106 -10.54 11.44 18.08
C VAL A 106 -12.05 11.31 18.23
N PRO A 107 -12.80 12.43 18.27
CA PRO A 107 -14.27 12.38 18.32
C PRO A 107 -14.87 11.66 17.11
N VAL A 108 -15.88 10.83 17.33
CA VAL A 108 -16.55 10.08 16.25
C VAL A 108 -17.14 11.00 15.18
N GLU A 109 -17.62 12.18 15.58
CA GLU A 109 -18.17 13.18 14.67
C GLU A 109 -17.12 13.69 13.68
N LEU A 110 -15.85 13.83 14.11
CA LEU A 110 -14.75 14.22 13.24
C LEU A 110 -14.40 13.10 12.25
N VAL A 111 -14.38 11.84 12.71
CA VAL A 111 -14.17 10.68 11.84
C VAL A 111 -15.26 10.57 10.77
N GLU A 112 -16.53 10.80 11.15
CA GLU A 112 -17.67 10.82 10.24
C GLU A 112 -17.54 11.95 9.21
N GLU A 113 -17.17 13.18 9.63
CA GLU A 113 -16.99 14.33 8.74
C GLU A 113 -15.83 14.13 7.76
N ILE A 114 -14.71 13.55 8.20
CA ILE A 114 -13.58 13.18 7.31
C ILE A 114 -14.05 12.19 6.23
N SER A 115 -14.81 11.17 6.64
CA SER A 115 -15.30 10.14 5.71
C SER A 115 -16.32 10.70 4.71
N GLU A 116 -17.25 11.54 5.16
CA GLU A 116 -18.22 12.20 4.29
C GLU A 116 -17.55 13.13 3.29
N THR A 117 -16.65 13.99 3.77
CA THR A 117 -15.85 14.88 2.93
C THR A 117 -15.02 14.11 1.90
N GLY A 118 -14.43 12.96 2.28
CA GLY A 118 -13.69 12.09 1.36
C GLY A 118 -14.54 11.55 0.23
N SER A 119 -15.76 11.15 0.53
CA SER A 119 -16.71 10.63 -0.47
C SER A 119 -17.16 11.72 -1.46
N GLU A 120 -17.40 12.94 -0.96
CA GLU A 120 -17.75 14.10 -1.79
C GLU A 120 -16.55 14.57 -2.62
N ALA A 121 -15.36 14.61 -2.01
CA ALA A 121 -14.13 15.01 -2.67
C ALA A 121 -13.76 14.10 -3.84
N LEU A 122 -14.01 12.79 -3.73
CA LEU A 122 -13.76 11.85 -4.81
C LEU A 122 -14.55 12.21 -6.07
N GLN A 123 -15.83 12.50 -5.92
CA GLN A 123 -16.68 12.89 -7.04
C GLN A 123 -16.22 14.22 -7.66
N ALA A 124 -15.92 15.21 -6.82
CA ALA A 124 -15.40 16.50 -7.27
C ALA A 124 -14.05 16.38 -7.99
N TRP A 125 -13.19 15.47 -7.51
CA TRP A 125 -11.90 15.17 -8.14
C TRP A 125 -12.07 14.52 -9.54
N GLU A 126 -13.01 13.59 -9.68
CA GLU A 126 -13.30 12.97 -10.99
C GLU A 126 -13.79 14.00 -12.00
N GLU A 127 -14.67 14.93 -11.58
CA GLU A 127 -15.15 16.03 -12.41
C GLU A 127 -14.02 17.00 -12.77
N ALA A 128 -13.24 17.44 -11.79
CA ALA A 128 -12.09 18.33 -11.97
C ALA A 128 -11.05 17.75 -12.93
N LYS A 129 -10.75 16.44 -12.78
CA LYS A 129 -9.84 15.72 -13.68
C LYS A 129 -10.37 15.62 -15.10
N ALA A 130 -11.67 15.38 -15.28
CA ALA A 130 -12.28 15.28 -16.62
C ALA A 130 -12.33 16.62 -17.37
N GLU A 131 -12.43 17.73 -16.62
CA GLU A 131 -12.53 19.09 -17.17
C GLU A 131 -11.22 19.88 -17.14
N ASP A 132 -10.15 19.30 -16.56
CA ASP A 132 -8.84 19.95 -16.31
C ASP A 132 -9.00 21.25 -15.51
N ASP A 133 -9.84 21.19 -14.44
CA ASP A 133 -10.25 22.31 -13.61
C ASP A 133 -9.99 22.06 -12.12
N PHE A 134 -8.82 22.46 -11.63
CA PHE A 134 -8.45 22.32 -10.23
C PHE A 134 -9.36 23.11 -9.27
N ASP A 135 -9.92 24.26 -9.71
CA ASP A 135 -10.75 25.12 -8.86
C ASP A 135 -12.02 24.40 -8.38
N THR A 136 -12.51 23.42 -9.14
CA THR A 136 -13.62 22.54 -8.73
C THR A 136 -13.24 21.64 -7.55
N PHE A 137 -12.00 21.18 -7.47
CA PHE A 137 -11.52 20.30 -6.39
C PHE A 137 -10.95 21.06 -5.18
N ALA A 138 -10.35 22.23 -5.38
CA ALA A 138 -9.64 22.99 -4.36
C ALA A 138 -10.40 23.19 -3.03
N PRO A 139 -11.74 23.48 -3.00
CA PRO A 139 -12.48 23.63 -1.76
C PRO A 139 -12.54 22.34 -0.91
N TYR A 140 -12.60 21.19 -1.55
CA TYR A 140 -12.60 19.89 -0.87
C TYR A 140 -11.23 19.55 -0.32
N LEU A 141 -10.15 19.88 -1.05
CA LEU A 141 -8.79 19.73 -0.57
C LEU A 141 -8.53 20.63 0.65
N GLU A 142 -8.96 21.91 0.61
CA GLU A 142 -8.86 22.83 1.74
C GLU A 142 -9.58 22.26 2.99
N LYS A 143 -10.82 21.76 2.79
CA LYS A 143 -11.58 21.13 3.88
C LYS A 143 -10.88 19.90 4.44
N HIS A 144 -10.29 19.05 3.60
CA HIS A 144 -9.51 17.91 4.03
C HIS A 144 -8.29 18.31 4.86
N VAL A 145 -7.55 19.33 4.42
CA VAL A 145 -6.39 19.86 5.16
C VAL A 145 -6.81 20.37 6.54
N GLU A 146 -7.94 21.10 6.64
CA GLU A 146 -8.48 21.56 7.92
C GLU A 146 -8.83 20.39 8.84
N LEU A 147 -9.60 19.42 8.36
CA LEU A 147 -10.03 18.24 9.12
C LEU A 147 -8.84 17.37 9.57
N LYS A 148 -7.83 17.20 8.73
CA LYS A 148 -6.63 16.44 9.08
C LYS A 148 -5.75 17.16 10.12
N ARG A 149 -5.71 18.50 10.10
CA ARG A 149 -5.06 19.27 11.17
C ARG A 149 -5.80 19.13 12.49
N GLU A 150 -7.13 19.22 12.48
CA GLU A 150 -7.97 19.01 13.67
C GLU A 150 -7.80 17.58 14.21
N TYR A 151 -7.76 16.58 13.35
CA TYR A 151 -7.48 15.19 13.70
C TYR A 151 -6.11 15.05 14.40
N ALA A 152 -5.06 15.65 13.85
CA ALA A 152 -3.73 15.65 14.46
C ALA A 152 -3.68 16.35 15.82
N GLU A 153 -4.40 17.48 15.97
CA GLU A 153 -4.50 18.21 17.23
C GLU A 153 -5.19 17.40 18.33
N HIS A 154 -6.18 16.58 17.99
CA HIS A 154 -6.82 15.67 18.94
C HIS A 154 -5.87 14.59 19.44
N ILE A 155 -4.98 14.09 18.60
CA ILE A 155 -4.02 13.03 18.97
C ILE A 155 -2.87 13.61 19.81
N ASP A 156 -2.22 14.68 19.34
CA ASP A 156 -1.12 15.31 20.05
C ASP A 156 -0.98 16.80 19.64
N PRO A 157 -1.56 17.73 20.44
CA PRO A 157 -1.56 19.15 20.11
C PRO A 157 -0.19 19.83 20.26
N ASP A 158 0.79 19.16 20.88
CA ASP A 158 2.12 19.70 21.15
C ASP A 158 3.13 19.35 20.06
N ARG A 159 2.77 18.47 19.13
CA ARG A 159 3.61 17.99 18.02
C ARG A 159 3.26 18.66 16.70
N ASP A 160 4.19 18.55 15.73
CA ASP A 160 3.96 18.90 14.34
C ASP A 160 2.80 18.06 13.78
N PRO A 161 1.74 18.66 13.23
CA PRO A 161 0.56 17.92 12.76
C PRO A 161 0.90 16.93 11.64
N TYR A 162 1.87 17.26 10.77
CA TYR A 162 2.29 16.34 9.72
C TYR A 162 3.02 15.13 10.29
N GLU A 163 3.84 15.31 11.33
CA GLU A 163 4.51 14.20 12.01
C GLU A 163 3.49 13.24 12.65
N VAL A 164 2.44 13.78 13.30
CA VAL A 164 1.36 12.98 13.88
C VAL A 164 0.62 12.16 12.80
N LEU A 165 0.34 12.76 11.63
CA LEU A 165 -0.31 12.08 10.51
C LEU A 165 0.62 11.06 9.86
N PHE A 166 1.91 11.37 9.72
CA PHE A 166 2.91 10.49 9.13
C PHE A 166 3.06 9.18 9.92
N GLU A 167 3.04 9.25 11.25
CA GLU A 167 3.11 8.07 12.12
C GLU A 167 1.93 7.09 11.98
N GLU A 168 0.83 7.50 11.37
CA GLU A 168 -0.28 6.60 11.06
C GLU A 168 0.16 5.48 10.09
N TYR A 169 1.04 5.83 9.15
CA TYR A 169 1.55 4.96 8.10
C TYR A 169 2.97 4.45 8.36
N GLU A 170 3.78 5.24 9.05
CA GLU A 170 5.21 5.01 9.28
C GLU A 170 5.59 5.15 10.77
N PRO A 171 5.06 4.30 11.64
CA PRO A 171 5.28 4.43 13.09
C PRO A 171 6.73 4.16 13.53
N CYS A 172 7.56 3.58 12.67
CA CYS A 172 8.96 3.27 12.93
C CYS A 172 9.95 4.24 12.30
N LEU A 173 9.48 5.16 11.45
CA LEU A 173 10.31 6.11 10.71
C LEU A 173 10.04 7.53 11.19
N SER A 174 11.05 8.22 11.72
CA SER A 174 10.88 9.64 12.03
C SER A 174 10.84 10.49 10.76
N ILE A 175 10.11 11.61 10.81
CA ILE A 175 10.01 12.54 9.68
C ILE A 175 11.37 13.09 9.27
N ASP A 176 12.24 13.44 10.23
CA ASP A 176 13.61 13.91 9.96
C ASP A 176 14.41 12.87 9.16
N ARG A 177 14.22 11.58 9.46
CA ARG A 177 14.89 10.50 8.74
C ARG A 177 14.30 10.31 7.35
N ALA A 178 12.99 10.42 7.21
CA ALA A 178 12.32 10.37 5.90
C ALA A 178 12.79 11.52 5.00
N GLU A 179 12.81 12.76 5.51
CA GLU A 179 13.32 13.94 4.80
C GLU A 179 14.77 13.75 4.34
N ALA A 180 15.64 13.24 5.22
CA ALA A 180 17.03 13.00 4.87
C ALA A 180 17.20 11.94 3.76
N ILE A 181 16.38 10.87 3.76
CA ILE A 181 16.39 9.84 2.72
C ILE A 181 15.90 10.42 1.40
N LEU A 182 14.81 11.17 1.41
CA LEU A 182 14.22 11.76 0.21
C LEU A 182 15.16 12.79 -0.44
N GLU A 183 15.88 13.60 0.36
CA GLU A 183 16.88 14.53 -0.15
C GLU A 183 18.09 13.80 -0.77
N GLU A 184 18.62 12.75 -0.11
CA GLU A 184 19.69 11.92 -0.67
C GLU A 184 19.27 11.26 -2.00
N LEU A 185 18.01 10.82 -2.09
CA LEU A 185 17.44 10.30 -3.35
C LEU A 185 17.40 11.38 -4.42
N ARG A 186 16.92 12.59 -4.12
CA ARG A 186 16.88 13.71 -5.07
C ARG A 186 18.26 14.03 -5.61
N GLU A 187 19.24 14.23 -4.70
CA GLU A 187 20.61 14.54 -5.08
C GLU A 187 21.26 13.47 -5.97
N THR A 188 20.83 12.22 -5.83
CA THR A 188 21.35 11.09 -6.60
C THR A 188 20.61 10.91 -7.92
N LEU A 189 19.26 10.94 -7.90
CA LEU A 189 18.44 10.56 -9.04
C LEU A 189 18.39 11.66 -10.12
N VAL A 190 18.30 12.94 -9.73
CA VAL A 190 18.20 14.03 -10.71
C VAL A 190 19.40 14.04 -11.67
N PRO A 191 20.67 14.04 -11.19
CA PRO A 191 21.82 13.97 -12.12
C PRO A 191 21.90 12.67 -12.92
N MET A 192 21.38 11.56 -12.38
CA MET A 192 21.35 10.27 -13.07
C MET A 192 20.35 10.31 -14.23
N ILE A 193 19.14 10.82 -14.00
CA ILE A 193 18.12 10.99 -15.05
C ILE A 193 18.62 11.94 -16.13
N ASP A 194 19.23 13.06 -15.77
CA ASP A 194 19.83 14.00 -16.75
C ASP A 194 20.91 13.31 -17.59
N ALA A 195 21.78 12.50 -16.97
CA ALA A 195 22.82 11.77 -17.70
C ALA A 195 22.24 10.71 -18.65
N ILE A 196 21.12 10.06 -18.27
CA ILE A 196 20.41 9.11 -19.14
C ILE A 196 19.80 9.85 -20.33
N ARG A 197 19.12 10.96 -20.10
CA ARG A 197 18.50 11.80 -21.14
C ARG A 197 19.51 12.37 -22.14
N GLU A 198 20.72 12.67 -21.69
CA GLU A 198 21.84 13.16 -22.52
C GLU A 198 22.60 12.02 -23.20
N SER A 199 22.30 10.76 -22.91
CA SER A 199 23.00 9.61 -23.50
C SER A 199 22.57 9.38 -24.95
N ASP A 200 23.50 8.83 -25.76
CA ASP A 200 23.24 8.36 -27.12
C ASP A 200 22.83 6.85 -27.11
N ALA A 201 22.31 6.32 -25.99
CA ALA A 201 21.91 4.92 -25.90
C ALA A 201 20.69 4.67 -26.80
N ASP A 202 20.81 3.64 -27.64
CA ASP A 202 19.71 3.17 -28.50
C ASP A 202 19.15 1.90 -27.87
N LEU A 203 17.96 2.00 -27.28
CA LEU A 203 17.31 0.92 -26.54
C LEU A 203 16.28 0.21 -27.43
N ALA A 204 16.13 -1.09 -27.25
CA ALA A 204 15.18 -1.92 -27.99
C ALA A 204 13.74 -1.79 -27.49
N VAL A 205 13.25 -0.56 -27.33
CA VAL A 205 11.94 -0.26 -26.73
C VAL A 205 10.75 -0.67 -27.60
N ASP A 206 10.91 -0.68 -28.93
CA ASP A 206 9.86 -0.98 -29.91
C ASP A 206 9.53 -2.50 -30.01
N THR A 207 10.33 -3.36 -29.36
CA THR A 207 10.21 -4.82 -29.46
C THR A 207 8.87 -5.35 -28.96
N PHE A 208 8.25 -4.63 -28.03
CA PHE A 208 6.96 -5.00 -27.40
C PHE A 208 5.81 -4.08 -27.82
N GLU A 209 5.98 -3.37 -28.94
CA GLU A 209 4.87 -2.65 -29.55
C GLU A 209 3.91 -3.60 -30.30
N GLY A 210 2.61 -3.32 -30.18
CA GLY A 210 1.61 -4.13 -30.87
C GLY A 210 0.28 -4.19 -30.14
N THR A 211 -0.48 -5.24 -30.46
CA THR A 211 -1.72 -5.56 -29.76
C THR A 211 -1.59 -6.90 -29.09
N PHE A 212 -1.80 -6.91 -27.80
CA PHE A 212 -1.63 -8.03 -26.89
C PHE A 212 -2.98 -8.26 -26.17
N PRO A 213 -3.82 -9.24 -26.63
CA PRO A 213 -5.15 -9.45 -26.08
C PRO A 213 -5.13 -9.63 -24.56
N GLU A 214 -6.08 -9.03 -23.85
CA GLU A 214 -6.16 -9.08 -22.38
C GLU A 214 -6.27 -10.52 -21.85
N GLU A 215 -7.02 -11.40 -22.55
CA GLU A 215 -7.16 -12.83 -22.19
C GLU A 215 -5.80 -13.55 -22.21
N ASP A 216 -4.96 -13.25 -23.20
CA ASP A 216 -3.61 -13.81 -23.33
C ASP A 216 -2.65 -13.23 -22.28
N GLN A 217 -2.82 -11.94 -21.92
CA GLN A 217 -2.06 -11.33 -20.83
C GLN A 217 -2.44 -11.91 -19.47
N GLU A 218 -3.73 -12.22 -19.23
CA GLU A 218 -4.18 -12.87 -17.98
C GLU A 218 -3.55 -14.25 -17.82
N GLU A 219 -3.46 -15.04 -18.91
CA GLU A 219 -2.80 -16.34 -18.86
C GLU A 219 -1.32 -16.21 -18.49
N LEU A 220 -0.60 -15.26 -19.12
CA LEU A 220 0.80 -14.99 -18.79
C LEU A 220 1.02 -14.44 -17.38
N ALA A 221 0.14 -13.56 -16.90
CA ALA A 221 0.22 -13.05 -15.53
C ALA A 221 0.08 -14.17 -14.51
N ARG A 222 -0.84 -15.12 -14.76
CA ARG A 222 -1.00 -16.32 -13.92
C ARG A 222 0.24 -17.19 -13.94
N GLU A 223 0.83 -17.43 -15.11
CA GLU A 223 2.07 -18.20 -15.23
C GLU A 223 3.28 -17.49 -14.59
N ALA A 224 3.35 -16.15 -14.66
CA ALA A 224 4.36 -15.38 -13.94
C ALA A 224 4.24 -15.57 -12.42
N LEU A 225 3.02 -15.52 -11.87
CA LEU A 225 2.75 -15.82 -10.47
C LEU A 225 3.16 -17.25 -10.07
N GLU A 226 2.86 -18.25 -10.90
CA GLU A 226 3.29 -19.64 -10.67
C GLU A 226 4.82 -19.75 -10.69
N LEU A 227 5.49 -19.06 -11.62
CA LEU A 227 6.95 -19.06 -11.72
C LEU A 227 7.64 -18.48 -10.47
N VAL A 228 7.09 -17.40 -9.92
CA VAL A 228 7.62 -16.78 -8.70
C VAL A 228 7.17 -17.48 -7.42
N GLY A 229 6.24 -18.44 -7.49
CA GLY A 229 5.83 -19.29 -6.39
C GLY A 229 4.60 -18.84 -5.61
N TYR A 230 3.70 -18.08 -6.25
CA TYR A 230 2.41 -17.72 -5.64
C TYR A 230 1.55 -18.95 -5.38
N ASP A 231 0.97 -19.02 -4.19
CA ASP A 231 0.14 -20.15 -3.75
C ASP A 231 -1.34 -19.90 -4.07
N PHE A 232 -1.79 -20.39 -5.22
CA PHE A 232 -3.19 -20.30 -5.64
C PHE A 232 -4.17 -21.08 -4.75
N ASP A 233 -3.72 -21.95 -3.85
CA ASP A 233 -4.58 -22.58 -2.85
C ASP A 233 -4.92 -21.57 -1.71
N ARG A 234 -4.14 -20.51 -1.56
CA ARG A 234 -4.32 -19.44 -0.58
C ARG A 234 -4.52 -18.05 -1.19
N GLY A 235 -4.91 -17.97 -2.46
CA GLY A 235 -5.17 -16.70 -3.12
C GLY A 235 -5.68 -16.86 -4.53
N ARG A 236 -5.84 -15.74 -5.23
CA ARG A 236 -6.35 -15.68 -6.60
C ARG A 236 -5.85 -14.43 -7.31
N LEU A 237 -5.84 -14.46 -8.64
CA LEU A 237 -5.61 -13.31 -9.50
C LEU A 237 -6.96 -12.86 -10.09
N ASP A 238 -7.23 -11.56 -9.99
CA ASP A 238 -8.40 -10.90 -10.56
C ASP A 238 -8.00 -9.59 -11.27
N VAL A 239 -8.98 -8.92 -11.86
CA VAL A 239 -8.80 -7.63 -12.56
C VAL A 239 -9.47 -6.51 -11.77
N SER A 240 -8.78 -5.38 -11.66
CA SER A 240 -9.32 -4.16 -11.06
C SER A 240 -8.84 -2.92 -11.83
N SER A 241 -9.52 -1.78 -11.64
CA SER A 241 -9.14 -0.52 -12.27
C SER A 241 -7.76 -0.01 -11.82
N HIS A 242 -7.39 -0.35 -10.59
CA HIS A 242 -6.08 -0.09 -10.00
C HIS A 242 -5.60 -1.38 -9.32
N PRO A 243 -4.44 -1.93 -9.70
CA PRO A 243 -3.90 -3.13 -9.05
C PRO A 243 -3.77 -2.96 -7.54
N PHE A 244 -4.09 -4.00 -6.79
CA PHE A 244 -3.93 -4.03 -5.34
C PHE A 244 -3.88 -5.46 -4.81
N THR A 245 -3.32 -5.62 -3.63
CA THR A 245 -3.31 -6.86 -2.85
C THR A 245 -4.19 -6.72 -1.63
N ALA A 246 -5.00 -7.72 -1.34
CA ALA A 246 -5.84 -7.80 -0.16
C ALA A 246 -5.79 -9.18 0.47
N GLY A 247 -5.68 -9.22 1.80
CA GLY A 247 -5.76 -10.50 2.52
C GLY A 247 -4.77 -10.64 3.66
N ASN A 248 -4.54 -11.87 4.05
CA ASN A 248 -3.78 -12.26 5.22
C ASN A 248 -2.99 -13.56 4.97
N GLN A 249 -2.46 -14.18 6.04
CA GLN A 249 -1.66 -15.40 5.97
C GLN A 249 -2.38 -16.62 5.34
N PHE A 250 -3.71 -16.59 5.24
CA PHE A 250 -4.53 -17.74 4.79
C PHE A 250 -5.24 -17.51 3.46
N ASP A 251 -5.60 -16.25 3.15
CA ASP A 251 -6.27 -15.85 1.92
C ASP A 251 -5.71 -14.49 1.51
N CYS A 252 -4.81 -14.46 0.54
CA CYS A 252 -4.19 -13.24 0.05
C CYS A 252 -4.36 -13.14 -1.46
N ARG A 253 -5.16 -12.18 -1.90
CA ARG A 253 -5.63 -12.02 -3.28
C ARG A 253 -4.91 -10.86 -3.94
N VAL A 254 -4.50 -11.09 -5.18
CA VAL A 254 -3.85 -10.08 -6.01
C VAL A 254 -4.77 -9.66 -7.16
N THR A 255 -4.69 -8.41 -7.55
CA THR A 255 -5.36 -7.91 -8.74
C THR A 255 -4.34 -7.30 -9.69
N THR A 256 -4.66 -7.24 -10.96
CA THR A 256 -3.86 -6.55 -11.97
C THR A 256 -4.77 -5.79 -12.92
N ARG A 257 -4.17 -5.06 -13.85
CA ARG A 257 -4.85 -4.37 -14.95
C ARG A 257 -4.17 -4.75 -16.26
N PHE A 258 -4.96 -5.04 -17.26
CA PHE A 258 -4.47 -5.32 -18.61
C PHE A 258 -4.68 -4.11 -19.52
N ASP A 259 -3.71 -3.87 -20.41
CA ASP A 259 -3.79 -2.94 -21.52
C ASP A 259 -3.25 -3.65 -22.75
N GLU A 260 -4.05 -3.70 -23.83
CA GLU A 260 -3.65 -4.37 -25.07
C GLU A 260 -2.39 -3.76 -25.73
N SER A 261 -1.98 -2.57 -25.32
CA SER A 261 -0.77 -1.90 -25.81
C SER A 261 0.45 -2.02 -24.88
N ASP A 262 0.25 -2.48 -23.61
CA ASP A 262 1.31 -2.56 -22.61
C ASP A 262 1.33 -3.91 -21.85
N PRO A 263 1.82 -4.98 -22.48
CA PRO A 263 1.91 -6.28 -21.84
C PRO A 263 2.97 -6.35 -20.73
N LEU A 264 3.99 -5.48 -20.77
CA LEU A 264 5.04 -5.44 -19.74
C LEU A 264 4.53 -4.81 -18.45
N GLY A 265 3.72 -3.75 -18.55
CA GLY A 265 3.07 -3.14 -17.40
C GLY A 265 2.16 -4.11 -16.64
N ALA A 266 1.43 -4.97 -17.34
CA ALA A 266 0.62 -6.01 -16.74
C ALA A 266 1.46 -7.03 -15.94
N ILE A 267 2.60 -7.48 -16.49
CA ILE A 267 3.53 -8.37 -15.79
C ILE A 267 4.18 -7.66 -14.59
N GLY A 268 4.60 -6.41 -14.75
CA GLY A 268 5.20 -5.61 -13.68
C GLY A 268 4.26 -5.44 -12.49
N SER A 269 3.04 -4.99 -12.73
CA SER A 269 2.04 -4.83 -11.68
C SER A 269 1.66 -6.15 -11.01
N THR A 270 1.55 -7.24 -11.77
CA THR A 270 1.27 -8.58 -11.22
C THR A 270 2.37 -9.05 -10.27
N ILE A 271 3.64 -8.84 -10.63
CA ILE A 271 4.80 -9.22 -9.78
C ILE A 271 4.92 -8.27 -8.58
N HIS A 272 4.58 -7.00 -8.74
CA HIS A 272 4.49 -6.03 -7.65
C HIS A 272 3.48 -6.50 -6.58
N GLU A 273 2.26 -6.80 -7.00
CA GLU A 273 1.21 -7.30 -6.10
C GLU A 273 1.55 -8.66 -5.48
N TYR A 274 2.28 -9.50 -6.21
CA TYR A 274 2.84 -10.71 -5.63
C TYR A 274 3.79 -10.43 -4.47
N GLY A 275 4.61 -9.38 -4.55
CA GLY A 275 5.51 -9.00 -3.47
C GLY A 275 4.77 -8.69 -2.17
N HIS A 276 3.66 -7.95 -2.25
CA HIS A 276 2.75 -7.72 -1.13
C HIS A 276 2.12 -9.04 -0.63
N ALA A 277 1.65 -9.86 -1.55
CA ALA A 277 1.04 -11.15 -1.21
C ALA A 277 2.05 -12.10 -0.54
N GLN A 278 3.29 -12.17 -1.03
CA GLN A 278 4.34 -12.99 -0.45
C GLN A 278 4.68 -12.57 0.99
N TYR A 279 4.67 -11.26 1.26
CA TYR A 279 4.83 -10.73 2.60
C TYR A 279 3.69 -11.20 3.52
N ASN A 280 2.44 -10.97 3.14
CA ASN A 280 1.26 -11.35 3.92
C ASN A 280 1.17 -12.87 4.15
N LEU A 281 1.38 -13.67 3.09
CA LEU A 281 1.38 -15.14 3.18
C LEU A 281 2.53 -15.71 4.01
N GLY A 282 3.61 -14.93 4.17
CA GLY A 282 4.80 -15.27 4.96
C GLY A 282 4.70 -14.91 6.44
N LEU A 283 3.71 -14.14 6.87
CA LEU A 283 3.49 -13.80 8.28
C LEU A 283 3.14 -15.05 9.11
N PRO A 284 3.47 -15.08 10.42
CA PRO A 284 3.19 -16.22 11.28
C PRO A 284 1.69 -16.51 11.35
N GLN A 285 1.29 -17.73 10.99
CA GLN A 285 -0.13 -18.12 10.99
C GLN A 285 -0.72 -18.21 12.39
N GLU A 286 0.09 -18.59 13.38
CA GLU A 286 -0.26 -18.64 14.79
C GLU A 286 -0.57 -17.27 15.38
N GLU A 287 0.00 -16.22 14.78
CA GLU A 287 -0.18 -14.83 15.20
C GLU A 287 -1.29 -14.11 14.44
N TRP A 288 -2.07 -14.80 13.61
CA TRP A 288 -3.17 -14.18 12.89
C TRP A 288 -4.13 -13.42 13.82
N GLY A 289 -4.39 -12.18 13.47
CA GLY A 289 -5.25 -11.27 14.22
C GLY A 289 -4.58 -10.65 15.44
N THR A 290 -3.25 -10.75 15.56
CA THR A 290 -2.45 -10.00 16.53
C THR A 290 -1.47 -9.07 15.81
N PRO A 291 -0.89 -8.05 16.47
CA PRO A 291 0.10 -7.17 15.84
C PRO A 291 1.34 -7.90 15.27
N LEU A 292 1.68 -9.09 15.78
CA LEU A 292 2.78 -9.90 15.23
C LEU A 292 2.41 -10.62 13.94
N GLY A 293 1.13 -10.77 13.66
CA GLY A 293 0.59 -11.36 12.44
C GLY A 293 0.18 -10.34 11.38
N GLU A 294 0.57 -9.08 11.51
CA GLU A 294 0.19 -7.99 10.60
C GLU A 294 1.42 -7.22 10.12
N SER A 295 1.29 -6.54 8.97
CA SER A 295 2.28 -5.58 8.52
C SER A 295 2.16 -4.31 9.36
N ARG A 296 3.31 -3.79 9.86
CA ARG A 296 3.30 -2.68 10.79
C ARG A 296 3.36 -1.31 10.11
N ASP A 297 4.14 -1.21 9.04
CA ASP A 297 4.37 0.03 8.31
C ASP A 297 4.36 -0.20 6.80
N LEU A 298 4.12 0.87 6.05
CA LEU A 298 4.02 0.81 4.60
C LEU A 298 5.39 0.71 3.94
N SER A 299 6.46 1.28 4.50
CA SER A 299 7.78 1.23 3.88
C SER A 299 8.32 -0.19 3.81
N VAL A 300 8.17 -1.01 4.85
CA VAL A 300 8.60 -2.42 4.80
C VAL A 300 7.69 -3.23 3.89
N HIS A 301 6.37 -3.00 3.91
CA HIS A 301 5.40 -3.70 3.07
C HIS A 301 5.65 -3.40 1.58
N GLU A 302 5.83 -2.12 1.21
CA GLU A 302 6.16 -1.70 -0.15
C GLU A 302 7.57 -2.16 -0.58
N SER A 303 8.52 -2.27 0.35
CA SER A 303 9.85 -2.79 0.01
C SER A 303 9.82 -4.21 -0.54
N GLN A 304 8.83 -5.02 -0.14
CA GLN A 304 8.66 -6.38 -0.64
C GLN A 304 8.10 -6.38 -2.08
N SER A 305 7.13 -5.53 -2.38
CA SER A 305 6.63 -5.36 -3.75
C SER A 305 7.73 -4.86 -4.68
N ARG A 306 8.51 -3.85 -4.25
CA ARG A 306 9.65 -3.33 -5.03
C ARG A 306 10.78 -4.34 -5.19
N LEU A 307 11.05 -5.18 -4.17
CA LEU A 307 12.01 -6.28 -4.32
C LEU A 307 11.60 -7.22 -5.47
N TRP A 308 10.34 -7.62 -5.50
CA TRP A 308 9.87 -8.55 -6.52
C TRP A 308 9.70 -7.90 -7.89
N GLU A 309 9.14 -6.72 -7.99
CA GLU A 309 9.01 -5.99 -9.24
C GLU A 309 10.37 -5.60 -9.81
N ASN A 310 11.15 -4.79 -9.07
CA ASN A 310 12.35 -4.15 -9.62
C ASN A 310 13.55 -5.10 -9.65
N HIS A 311 13.80 -5.87 -8.57
CA HIS A 311 14.98 -6.71 -8.49
C HIS A 311 14.77 -8.12 -9.07
N VAL A 312 13.53 -8.60 -9.17
CA VAL A 312 13.23 -9.89 -9.79
C VAL A 312 12.58 -9.69 -11.15
N GLY A 313 11.38 -9.13 -11.25
CA GLY A 313 10.59 -9.03 -12.48
C GLY A 313 11.27 -8.27 -13.61
N ARG A 314 12.04 -7.22 -13.28
CA ARG A 314 12.81 -6.42 -14.26
C ARG A 314 14.21 -6.99 -14.55
N SER A 315 14.58 -8.14 -13.98
CA SER A 315 15.93 -8.69 -14.11
C SER A 315 16.11 -9.60 -15.34
N ARG A 316 17.35 -9.67 -15.87
CA ARG A 316 17.70 -10.62 -16.93
C ARG A 316 17.43 -12.08 -16.54
N PRO A 317 17.76 -12.57 -15.32
CA PRO A 317 17.45 -13.94 -14.92
C PRO A 317 15.96 -14.28 -14.96
N PHE A 318 15.07 -13.37 -14.60
CA PHE A 318 13.63 -13.57 -14.74
C PHE A 318 13.26 -13.72 -16.22
N TRP A 319 13.73 -12.84 -17.07
CA TRP A 319 13.46 -12.89 -18.52
C TRP A 319 14.11 -14.09 -19.22
N GLU A 320 15.24 -14.60 -18.75
CA GLU A 320 15.80 -15.87 -19.23
C GLU A 320 14.81 -17.07 -19.04
N LEU A 321 14.04 -17.03 -17.94
CA LEU A 321 13.06 -18.07 -17.63
C LEU A 321 11.70 -17.80 -18.28
N PHE A 322 11.25 -16.55 -18.32
CA PHE A 322 9.88 -16.19 -18.69
C PHE A 322 9.71 -15.85 -20.19
N LEU A 323 10.71 -15.30 -20.87
CA LEU A 323 10.62 -14.89 -22.26
C LEU A 323 10.20 -16.02 -23.23
N PRO A 324 10.60 -17.28 -23.05
CA PRO A 324 10.11 -18.38 -23.91
C PRO A 324 8.59 -18.52 -23.88
N ARG A 325 7.97 -18.37 -22.70
CA ARG A 325 6.51 -18.42 -22.55
C ARG A 325 5.85 -17.19 -23.15
N PHE A 326 6.43 -16.00 -22.91
CA PHE A 326 5.95 -14.75 -23.49
C PHE A 326 5.88 -14.82 -25.03
N LYS A 327 6.93 -15.37 -25.68
CA LYS A 327 6.99 -15.60 -27.13
C LYS A 327 5.99 -16.63 -27.64
N GLU A 328 5.73 -17.68 -26.86
CA GLU A 328 4.74 -18.70 -27.19
C GLU A 328 3.33 -18.10 -27.21
N GLN A 329 3.01 -17.23 -26.24
CA GLN A 329 1.73 -16.54 -26.14
C GLN A 329 1.60 -15.42 -27.18
N PHE A 330 2.68 -14.68 -27.42
CA PHE A 330 2.73 -13.56 -28.36
C PHE A 330 3.74 -13.79 -29.48
N PRO A 331 3.36 -14.53 -30.55
CA PRO A 331 4.28 -14.87 -31.65
C PRO A 331 4.88 -13.67 -32.39
N GLN A 332 4.25 -12.48 -32.30
CA GLN A 332 4.80 -11.24 -32.85
C GLN A 332 6.12 -10.83 -32.19
N THR A 333 6.44 -11.36 -31.02
CA THR A 333 7.68 -11.12 -30.27
C THR A 333 8.71 -12.24 -30.46
N GLU A 334 8.57 -13.14 -31.48
CA GLU A 334 9.44 -14.32 -31.64
C GLU A 334 10.93 -13.98 -31.74
N ASP A 335 11.25 -12.80 -32.27
CA ASP A 335 12.64 -12.34 -32.44
C ASP A 335 13.19 -11.62 -31.19
N ALA A 336 12.37 -11.32 -30.18
CA ALA A 336 12.80 -10.63 -28.96
C ALA A 336 13.91 -11.42 -28.22
N THR A 337 14.88 -10.72 -27.69
CA THR A 337 15.93 -11.30 -26.86
C THR A 337 15.70 -10.96 -25.38
N VAL A 338 16.44 -11.62 -24.50
CA VAL A 338 16.42 -11.29 -23.06
C VAL A 338 16.88 -9.83 -22.84
N GLU A 339 17.84 -9.36 -23.64
CA GLU A 339 18.31 -7.99 -23.55
C GLU A 339 17.25 -6.99 -23.98
N ASP A 340 16.50 -7.28 -25.07
CA ASP A 340 15.39 -6.42 -25.50
C ASP A 340 14.30 -6.31 -24.42
N ALA A 341 13.95 -7.42 -23.75
CA ALA A 341 12.99 -7.43 -22.66
C ALA A 341 13.52 -6.63 -21.44
N TYR A 342 14.80 -6.79 -21.12
CA TYR A 342 15.44 -6.05 -20.05
C TYR A 342 15.48 -4.54 -20.34
N GLU A 343 15.87 -4.13 -21.55
CA GLU A 343 15.93 -2.73 -21.95
C GLU A 343 14.55 -2.08 -21.96
N ALA A 344 13.56 -2.73 -22.56
CA ALA A 344 12.19 -2.22 -22.61
C ALA A 344 11.55 -2.05 -21.22
N PHE A 345 11.81 -3.01 -20.30
CA PHE A 345 11.21 -2.99 -18.97
C PHE A 345 11.93 -2.08 -17.97
N ASN A 346 13.18 -1.66 -18.27
CA ASN A 346 13.96 -0.74 -17.43
C ASN A 346 14.20 0.62 -18.11
N GLN A 347 13.40 0.98 -19.08
CA GLN A 347 13.46 2.27 -19.74
C GLN A 347 13.18 3.41 -18.76
N VAL A 348 13.91 4.52 -18.88
CA VAL A 348 13.62 5.79 -18.19
C VAL A 348 13.02 6.75 -19.23
N TYR A 349 11.84 7.24 -18.96
CA TYR A 349 11.07 8.08 -19.89
C TYR A 349 11.43 9.57 -19.72
N GLU A 350 11.36 10.34 -20.80
CA GLU A 350 11.64 11.78 -20.75
C GLU A 350 10.48 12.58 -20.12
N ASP A 351 9.22 12.15 -20.34
CA ASP A 351 8.00 12.86 -19.96
C ASP A 351 7.11 12.00 -19.06
N ASN A 352 7.60 11.69 -17.85
CA ASN A 352 6.92 10.81 -16.89
C ASN A 352 6.22 11.63 -15.81
N PHE A 353 5.17 12.39 -16.18
CA PHE A 353 4.43 13.29 -15.28
C PHE A 353 3.30 12.61 -14.51
N ILE A 354 2.98 11.36 -14.82
CA ILE A 354 1.94 10.58 -14.14
C ILE A 354 2.59 9.52 -13.25
N ARG A 355 2.39 9.64 -11.93
CA ARG A 355 3.03 8.76 -10.93
C ARG A 355 2.83 7.28 -11.19
N VAL A 356 1.61 6.86 -11.53
CA VAL A 356 1.29 5.44 -11.73
C VAL A 356 1.88 4.84 -13.01
N GLU A 357 2.39 5.68 -13.90
CA GLU A 357 3.05 5.31 -15.15
C GLU A 357 4.57 5.55 -15.07
N ALA A 358 5.06 6.07 -13.94
CA ALA A 358 6.45 6.45 -13.78
C ALA A 358 7.38 5.22 -13.76
N ASP A 359 8.55 5.39 -14.41
CA ASP A 359 9.63 4.41 -14.36
C ASP A 359 10.29 4.35 -12.98
N GLU A 360 11.19 3.37 -12.80
CA GLU A 360 11.82 3.11 -11.50
C GLU A 360 12.55 4.35 -10.91
N LEU A 361 13.14 5.21 -11.72
CA LEU A 361 13.88 6.38 -11.24
C LEU A 361 12.96 7.58 -11.00
N THR A 362 12.09 7.91 -11.97
CA THR A 362 11.21 9.07 -11.88
C THR A 362 10.10 8.89 -10.84
N TYR A 363 9.70 7.64 -10.53
CA TYR A 363 8.70 7.36 -9.48
C TYR A 363 9.07 8.01 -8.13
N HIS A 364 10.33 7.92 -7.73
CA HIS A 364 10.78 8.50 -6.46
C HIS A 364 10.69 10.03 -6.43
N LEU A 365 10.85 10.70 -7.57
CA LEU A 365 10.68 12.15 -7.66
C LEU A 365 9.22 12.56 -7.43
N HIS A 366 8.25 11.78 -7.91
CA HIS A 366 6.84 11.99 -7.59
C HIS A 366 6.56 11.87 -6.09
N ILE A 367 7.19 10.89 -5.42
CA ILE A 367 7.02 10.74 -3.97
C ILE A 367 7.60 11.95 -3.23
N ILE A 368 8.78 12.43 -3.64
CA ILE A 368 9.42 13.61 -3.04
C ILE A 368 8.54 14.86 -3.18
N VAL A 369 8.04 15.15 -4.39
CA VAL A 369 7.16 16.30 -4.66
C VAL A 369 5.90 16.23 -3.80
N ARG A 370 5.24 15.07 -3.74
CA ARG A 370 4.02 14.88 -2.94
C ARG A 370 4.30 15.06 -1.45
N PHE A 371 5.37 14.45 -0.94
CA PHE A 371 5.76 14.57 0.46
C PHE A 371 5.95 16.04 0.87
N GLU A 372 6.65 16.84 0.07
CA GLU A 372 6.90 18.25 0.34
C GLU A 372 5.61 19.08 0.31
N ILE A 373 4.77 18.89 -0.71
CA ILE A 373 3.50 19.61 -0.84
C ILE A 373 2.54 19.23 0.29
N GLU A 374 2.37 17.95 0.60
CA GLU A 374 1.50 17.48 1.69
C GLU A 374 1.95 18.02 3.05
N ARG A 375 3.25 17.95 3.33
CA ARG A 375 3.84 18.50 4.55
C ARG A 375 3.57 19.99 4.69
N ASP A 376 3.84 20.75 3.64
CA ASP A 376 3.71 22.21 3.65
C ASP A 376 2.23 22.63 3.71
N LEU A 377 1.32 21.90 3.06
CA LEU A 377 -0.12 22.06 3.20
C LEU A 377 -0.56 21.84 4.66
N ILE A 378 -0.18 20.74 5.27
CA ILE A 378 -0.60 20.41 6.64
C ILE A 378 0.01 21.37 7.67
N ARG A 379 1.25 21.82 7.48
CA ARG A 379 1.91 22.84 8.33
C ARG A 379 1.33 24.24 8.15
N GLY A 380 0.70 24.51 7.01
CA GLY A 380 0.15 25.83 6.65
C GLY A 380 1.16 26.75 5.98
N ASP A 381 2.27 26.19 5.50
CA ASP A 381 3.32 26.91 4.78
C ASP A 381 2.97 27.07 3.28
N LEU A 382 2.02 26.28 2.78
CA LEU A 382 1.46 26.34 1.43
C LEU A 382 -0.06 26.47 1.49
N ALA A 383 -0.62 27.41 0.69
CA ALA A 383 -2.07 27.50 0.49
C ALA A 383 -2.53 26.57 -0.62
N VAL A 384 -3.77 26.06 -0.50
CA VAL A 384 -4.33 25.12 -1.50
C VAL A 384 -4.38 25.73 -2.89
N GLU A 385 -4.69 27.03 -2.99
CA GLU A 385 -4.74 27.79 -4.25
C GLU A 385 -3.39 27.86 -4.99
N ASP A 386 -2.27 27.72 -4.27
CA ASP A 386 -0.91 27.76 -4.81
C ASP A 386 -0.38 26.38 -5.23
N VAL A 387 -1.08 25.30 -4.90
CA VAL A 387 -0.66 23.91 -5.23
C VAL A 387 -0.37 23.70 -6.71
N PRO A 388 -1.22 24.16 -7.67
CA PRO A 388 -0.94 23.96 -9.10
C PRO A 388 0.34 24.63 -9.60
N GLU A 389 0.80 25.71 -8.94
CA GLU A 389 2.04 26.40 -9.31
C GLU A 389 3.28 25.71 -8.75
N VAL A 390 3.13 25.08 -7.57
CA VAL A 390 4.22 24.39 -6.87
C VAL A 390 4.42 22.96 -7.40
N TRP A 391 3.33 22.33 -7.83
CA TRP A 391 3.35 21.00 -8.43
C TRP A 391 4.04 21.04 -9.82
#